data_98e45a66d5d0d9dde972b75b6e03b739
#
_entry.id   98e45a66d5d0d9dde972b75b6e03b739
#
_cell.length_a   1.000
_cell.length_b   1.000
_cell.length_c   1.000
_cell.angle_alpha   90.00
_cell.angle_beta   90.00
_cell.angle_gamma   90.00
#
_symmetry.space_group_name_H-M   'P 1'
#
loop_
_entity.id
_entity.type
_entity.pdbx_description
1 polymer ?
#
loop_
_entity_poly.entity_id
_entity_poly.type
_entity_poly.pdbx_seq_one_letter_code
_entity_poly.pdbx_strand_id
1 'polypeptide(L)'
;MMTVDFQRIETCHVVHKPWGQETWLQGGDNVYPFALKELILKAGFVTSLQVHQFKSESIHLHKGNGALFYFPYYFDCERYLSGGYTPEDIAHIKSQLITQELAPGAVFHTPPGTIHRMVAHDDLHYTEASTTQLDDVIRLEDSANRGHGRIDSEHEQH
;
A
#
# COMPACT_ATOMS: atom_id res chain seq x y z
N MET A 1 -22.27 16.96 23.27
CA MET A 1 -21.65 15.85 24.02
C MET A 1 -20.60 15.22 23.09
N MET A 2 -19.37 15.05 23.56
CA MET A 2 -18.33 14.32 22.83
C MET A 2 -18.42 12.85 23.22
N THR A 3 -18.37 11.95 22.24
CA THR A 3 -18.39 10.49 22.46
C THR A 3 -17.08 9.89 21.97
N VAL A 4 -16.63 8.84 22.65
CA VAL A 4 -15.54 7.99 22.14
C VAL A 4 -16.16 6.96 21.23
N ASP A 5 -15.64 6.88 20.00
CA ASP A 5 -16.02 5.82 19.07
C ASP A 5 -15.24 4.56 19.43
N PHE A 6 -15.93 3.47 19.72
CA PHE A 6 -15.33 2.23 20.18
C PHE A 6 -15.83 1.05 19.33
N GLN A 7 -14.89 0.27 18.82
CA GLN A 7 -15.17 -0.96 18.08
C GLN A 7 -14.13 -2.03 18.41
N ARG A 8 -14.41 -3.25 18.02
CA ARG A 8 -13.47 -4.37 18.11
C ARG A 8 -13.02 -4.76 16.71
N ILE A 9 -11.77 -5.26 16.57
CA ILE A 9 -11.21 -5.64 15.28
C ILE A 9 -12.07 -6.67 14.53
N GLU A 10 -12.73 -7.55 15.24
CA GLU A 10 -13.61 -8.57 14.65
C GLU A 10 -14.85 -7.99 13.94
N THR A 11 -15.18 -6.73 14.23
CA THR A 11 -16.29 -6.01 13.57
C THR A 11 -15.84 -5.05 12.50
N CYS A 12 -14.53 -4.91 12.29
CA CYS A 12 -13.96 -4.03 11.28
C CYS A 12 -14.10 -4.62 9.87
N HIS A 13 -14.19 -3.73 8.89
CA HIS A 13 -14.31 -4.13 7.49
C HIS A 13 -13.03 -4.80 6.98
N VAL A 14 -13.16 -5.98 6.39
CA VAL A 14 -12.04 -6.73 5.79
C VAL A 14 -12.15 -6.66 4.27
N VAL A 15 -11.06 -6.30 3.62
CA VAL A 15 -10.93 -6.30 2.16
C VAL A 15 -9.92 -7.36 1.77
N HIS A 16 -10.36 -8.35 0.99
CA HIS A 16 -9.49 -9.39 0.48
C HIS A 16 -8.72 -8.90 -0.75
N LYS A 17 -7.43 -9.20 -0.78
CA LYS A 17 -6.49 -8.83 -1.84
C LYS A 17 -5.87 -10.08 -2.45
N PRO A 18 -5.35 -10.02 -3.70
CA PRO A 18 -4.63 -11.14 -4.30
C PRO A 18 -3.47 -11.68 -3.44
N TRP A 19 -2.86 -10.79 -2.65
CA TRP A 19 -1.69 -11.06 -1.81
C TRP A 19 -2.02 -11.32 -0.33
N GLY A 20 -3.27 -11.18 0.11
CA GLY A 20 -3.66 -11.34 1.51
C GLY A 20 -4.92 -10.55 1.87
N GLN A 21 -4.84 -9.69 2.87
CA GLN A 21 -5.99 -8.90 3.30
C GLN A 21 -5.60 -7.59 3.98
N GLU A 22 -6.55 -6.66 3.98
CA GLU A 22 -6.56 -5.44 4.78
C GLU A 22 -7.74 -5.48 5.75
N THR A 23 -7.53 -5.11 7.00
CA THR A 23 -8.61 -4.83 7.96
C THR A 23 -8.61 -3.34 8.24
N TRP A 24 -9.69 -2.68 7.90
CA TRP A 24 -9.82 -1.22 8.03
C TRP A 24 -10.32 -0.88 9.43
N LEU A 25 -9.39 -0.45 10.28
CA LEU A 25 -9.69 -0.09 11.66
C LEU A 25 -10.36 1.29 11.75
N GLN A 26 -9.89 2.25 10.94
CA GLN A 26 -10.41 3.61 10.87
C GLN A 26 -10.20 4.20 9.47
N GLY A 27 -11.06 5.13 9.05
CA GLY A 27 -10.84 6.02 7.91
C GLY A 27 -11.50 5.61 6.60
N GLY A 28 -12.21 4.49 6.54
CA GLY A 28 -12.86 4.02 5.31
C GLY A 28 -14.05 4.87 4.85
N ASP A 29 -14.63 5.66 5.71
CA ASP A 29 -15.82 6.48 5.51
C ASP A 29 -15.53 8.01 5.43
N ASN A 30 -14.26 8.38 5.45
CA ASN A 30 -13.79 9.78 5.49
C ASN A 30 -14.24 10.59 6.72
N VAL A 31 -14.69 9.93 7.79
CA VAL A 31 -15.05 10.59 9.05
C VAL A 31 -13.81 11.08 9.80
N TYR A 32 -12.69 10.37 9.63
CA TYR A 32 -11.42 10.69 10.29
C TYR A 32 -10.41 11.31 9.33
N PRO A 33 -9.51 12.18 9.81
CA PRO A 33 -8.46 12.79 8.98
C PRO A 33 -7.29 11.83 8.65
N PHE A 34 -7.39 10.57 9.02
CA PHE A 34 -6.41 9.51 8.77
C PHE A 34 -7.10 8.18 8.53
N ALA A 35 -6.37 7.24 7.96
CA ALA A 35 -6.75 5.84 7.87
C ALA A 35 -5.78 4.97 8.68
N LEU A 36 -6.32 3.96 9.35
CA LEU A 36 -5.55 3.00 10.14
C LEU A 36 -5.99 1.59 9.73
N LYS A 37 -5.04 0.77 9.32
CA LYS A 37 -5.29 -0.57 8.84
C LYS A 37 -4.33 -1.59 9.45
N GLU A 38 -4.81 -2.82 9.63
CA GLU A 38 -3.98 -4.01 9.82
C GLU A 38 -3.94 -4.80 8.51
N LEU A 39 -2.76 -5.22 8.09
CA LEU A 39 -2.57 -5.92 6.83
C LEU A 39 -1.83 -7.23 7.03
N ILE A 40 -2.20 -8.20 6.22
CA ILE A 40 -1.49 -9.48 6.09
C ILE A 40 -1.10 -9.63 4.63
N LEU A 41 0.20 -9.67 4.38
CA LEU A 41 0.79 -10.03 3.08
C LEU A 41 1.31 -11.46 3.20
N LYS A 42 0.73 -12.38 2.45
CA LYS A 42 1.05 -13.80 2.53
C LYS A 42 2.42 -14.12 1.95
N ALA A 43 3.09 -15.10 2.56
CA ALA A 43 4.38 -15.61 2.10
C ALA A 43 4.36 -15.95 0.61
N GLY A 44 5.38 -15.54 -0.11
CA GLY A 44 5.51 -15.73 -1.56
C GLY A 44 4.73 -14.74 -2.42
N PHE A 45 3.96 -13.82 -1.82
CA PHE A 45 3.24 -12.78 -2.55
C PHE A 45 3.96 -11.44 -2.49
N VAL A 46 3.56 -10.59 -3.41
CA VAL A 46 4.07 -9.22 -3.54
C VAL A 46 2.89 -8.25 -3.69
N THR A 47 3.05 -7.04 -3.18
CA THR A 47 2.14 -5.95 -3.53
C THR A 47 2.43 -5.45 -4.95
N SER A 48 1.52 -4.69 -5.55
CA SER A 48 1.82 -4.01 -6.81
C SER A 48 3.05 -3.10 -6.68
N LEU A 49 3.80 -2.92 -7.77
CA LEU A 49 4.75 -1.82 -7.86
C LEU A 49 3.94 -0.56 -8.12
N GLN A 50 3.83 0.28 -7.11
CA GLN A 50 2.85 1.36 -7.06
C GLN A 50 3.44 2.68 -6.59
N VAL A 51 2.70 3.73 -6.85
CA VAL A 51 2.98 5.07 -6.36
C VAL A 51 1.65 5.74 -5.99
N HIS A 52 1.68 6.60 -4.98
CA HIS A 52 0.56 7.44 -4.59
C HIS A 52 0.89 8.89 -4.95
N GLN A 53 -0.05 9.57 -5.59
CA GLN A 53 0.13 10.98 -5.96
C GLN A 53 0.02 11.91 -4.75
N PHE A 54 -0.92 11.63 -3.85
CA PHE A 54 -1.23 12.48 -2.71
C PHE A 54 -1.12 11.77 -1.36
N LYS A 55 -1.37 10.45 -1.34
CA LYS A 55 -1.39 9.66 -0.11
C LYS A 55 0.01 9.55 0.46
N SER A 56 0.10 9.79 1.76
CA SER A 56 1.28 9.57 2.60
C SER A 56 0.98 8.44 3.57
N GLU A 57 1.90 7.51 3.76
CA GLU A 57 1.70 6.35 4.61
C GLU A 57 2.93 5.99 5.44
N SER A 58 2.69 5.45 6.63
CA SER A 58 3.70 4.85 7.49
C SER A 58 3.33 3.41 7.81
N ILE A 59 4.31 2.54 7.87
CA ILE A 59 4.14 1.12 8.14
C ILE A 59 4.99 0.72 9.34
N HIS A 60 4.39 -0.11 10.21
CA HIS A 60 5.08 -0.80 11.29
C HIS A 60 4.90 -2.31 11.12
N LEU A 61 5.98 -3.02 10.86
CA LEU A 61 5.98 -4.48 10.72
C LEU A 61 6.05 -5.15 12.09
N HIS A 62 5.04 -5.97 12.40
CA HIS A 62 4.94 -6.70 13.67
C HIS A 62 5.54 -8.09 13.58
N LYS A 63 5.36 -8.79 12.45
CA LYS A 63 5.71 -10.19 12.27
C LYS A 63 6.10 -10.50 10.85
N GLY A 64 7.03 -11.43 10.67
CA GLY A 64 7.49 -11.94 9.39
C GLY A 64 8.68 -11.17 8.84
N ASN A 65 9.35 -11.78 7.86
CA ASN A 65 10.49 -11.23 7.14
C ASN A 65 10.12 -11.03 5.66
N GLY A 66 10.66 -9.99 5.06
CA GLY A 66 10.43 -9.65 3.67
C GLY A 66 11.38 -8.58 3.19
N ALA A 67 11.00 -7.88 2.14
CA ALA A 67 11.77 -6.79 1.58
C ALA A 67 10.87 -5.65 1.10
N LEU A 68 11.36 -4.44 1.25
CA LEU A 68 10.82 -3.24 0.62
C LEU A 68 11.68 -2.89 -0.58
N PHE A 69 11.07 -2.73 -1.74
CA PHE A 69 11.70 -2.17 -2.93
C PHE A 69 11.14 -0.78 -3.14
N TYR A 70 12.01 0.20 -3.38
CA TYR A 70 11.59 1.57 -3.61
C TYR A 70 12.52 2.31 -4.55
N PHE A 71 11.98 3.28 -5.28
CA PHE A 71 12.76 4.20 -6.09
C PHE A 71 13.14 5.42 -5.24
N PRO A 72 14.45 5.79 -5.15
CA PRO A 72 14.91 6.80 -4.21
C PRO A 72 14.64 8.24 -4.62
N TYR A 73 14.02 8.46 -5.79
CA TYR A 73 13.73 9.78 -6.31
C TYR A 73 12.23 10.00 -6.50
N TYR A 74 11.82 11.25 -6.50
CA TYR A 74 10.43 11.63 -6.77
C TYR A 74 10.00 11.18 -8.16
N PHE A 75 8.83 10.56 -8.24
CA PHE A 75 8.18 10.17 -9.48
C PHE A 75 6.99 11.10 -9.75
N ASP A 76 6.97 11.70 -10.92
CA ASP A 76 5.93 12.64 -11.33
C ASP A 76 4.70 11.88 -11.84
N CYS A 77 3.71 11.71 -10.97
CA CYS A 77 2.47 11.00 -11.28
C CYS A 77 1.66 11.68 -12.38
N GLU A 78 1.59 13.02 -12.43
CA GLU A 78 0.87 13.75 -13.47
C GLU A 78 1.50 13.50 -14.83
N ARG A 79 2.82 13.60 -14.90
CA ARG A 79 3.58 13.29 -16.12
C ARG A 79 3.33 11.86 -16.59
N TYR A 80 3.30 10.89 -15.65
CA TYR A 80 3.01 9.49 -15.98
C TYR A 80 1.61 9.31 -16.55
N LEU A 81 0.58 9.86 -15.89
CA LEU A 81 -0.82 9.75 -16.31
C LEU A 81 -1.09 10.43 -17.64
N SER A 82 -0.32 11.46 -18.01
CA SER A 82 -0.40 12.14 -19.31
C SER A 82 0.45 11.51 -20.41
N GLY A 83 1.09 10.35 -20.13
CA GLY A 83 1.90 9.64 -21.12
C GLY A 83 3.32 10.18 -21.29
N GLY A 84 3.83 10.96 -20.34
CA GLY A 84 5.15 11.58 -20.41
C GLY A 84 6.33 10.68 -20.02
N TYR A 85 6.09 9.39 -19.71
CA TYR A 85 7.12 8.37 -19.53
C TYR A 85 6.99 7.29 -20.59
N THR A 86 8.11 6.90 -21.21
CA THR A 86 8.15 5.78 -22.13
C THR A 86 8.24 4.45 -21.38
N PRO A 87 7.94 3.29 -22.04
CA PRO A 87 8.21 1.98 -21.43
C PRO A 87 9.68 1.80 -21.03
N GLU A 88 10.60 2.38 -21.76
CA GLU A 88 12.04 2.35 -21.48
C GLU A 88 12.37 3.17 -20.21
N ASP A 89 11.73 4.32 -20.02
CA ASP A 89 11.88 5.12 -18.79
C ASP A 89 11.43 4.31 -17.57
N ILE A 90 10.30 3.63 -17.66
CA ILE A 90 9.78 2.78 -16.57
C ILE A 90 10.71 1.58 -16.31
N ALA A 91 11.20 0.93 -17.37
CA ALA A 91 12.17 -0.16 -17.25
C ALA A 91 13.47 0.30 -16.57
N HIS A 92 13.94 1.51 -16.91
CA HIS A 92 15.12 2.11 -16.29
C HIS A 92 14.89 2.38 -14.78
N ILE A 93 13.75 2.96 -14.42
CA ILE A 93 13.36 3.18 -13.03
C ILE A 93 13.35 1.85 -12.26
N LYS A 94 12.73 0.81 -12.82
CA LYS A 94 12.67 -0.53 -12.20
C LYS A 94 14.06 -1.12 -11.97
N SER A 95 15.01 -0.85 -12.85
CA SER A 95 16.39 -1.31 -12.69
C SER A 95 17.17 -0.61 -11.57
N GLN A 96 16.65 0.53 -11.08
CA GLN A 96 17.28 1.36 -10.05
C GLN A 96 16.60 1.26 -8.68
N LEU A 97 15.68 0.33 -8.49
CA LEU A 97 15.01 0.12 -7.21
C LEU A 97 16.03 -0.29 -6.14
N ILE A 98 15.96 0.38 -5.01
CA ILE A 98 16.71 0.01 -3.82
C ILE A 98 15.93 -1.09 -3.08
N THR A 99 16.65 -2.09 -2.57
CA THR A 99 16.09 -3.16 -1.73
C THR A 99 16.47 -2.90 -0.28
N GLN A 100 15.47 -2.88 0.59
CA GLN A 100 15.64 -2.83 2.03
C GLN A 100 15.01 -4.07 2.65
N GLU A 101 15.83 -4.88 3.35
CA GLU A 101 15.33 -6.03 4.10
C GLU A 101 14.43 -5.58 5.25
N LEU A 102 13.32 -6.32 5.45
CA LEU A 102 12.34 -6.08 6.49
C LEU A 102 12.33 -7.24 7.49
N ALA A 103 12.38 -6.88 8.77
CA ALA A 103 12.24 -7.79 9.89
C ALA A 103 11.26 -7.20 10.91
N PRO A 104 10.72 -8.00 11.86
CA PRO A 104 9.83 -7.49 12.89
C PRO A 104 10.41 -6.26 13.62
N GLY A 105 9.60 -5.24 13.79
CA GLY A 105 10.00 -3.94 14.36
C GLY A 105 10.44 -2.91 13.32
N ALA A 106 10.51 -3.26 12.03
CA ALA A 106 10.78 -2.30 10.97
C ALA A 106 9.67 -1.24 10.91
N VAL A 107 10.08 0.02 10.80
CA VAL A 107 9.17 1.16 10.60
C VAL A 107 9.69 1.96 9.41
N PHE A 108 8.82 2.26 8.47
CA PHE A 108 9.18 3.12 7.34
C PHE A 108 8.02 4.01 6.91
N HIS A 109 8.35 5.10 6.27
CA HIS A 109 7.41 6.09 5.77
C HIS A 109 7.56 6.23 4.27
N THR A 110 6.43 6.22 3.55
CA THR A 110 6.36 6.38 2.11
C THR A 110 5.66 7.71 1.80
N PRO A 111 6.40 8.77 1.47
CA PRO A 111 5.80 10.04 1.06
C PRO A 111 5.17 9.93 -0.35
N PRO A 112 4.26 10.86 -0.70
CA PRO A 112 3.71 10.94 -2.06
C PRO A 112 4.82 10.98 -3.13
N GLY A 113 4.57 10.36 -4.28
CA GLY A 113 5.54 10.32 -5.38
C GLY A 113 6.66 9.28 -5.20
N THR A 114 6.57 8.39 -4.22
CA THR A 114 7.53 7.30 -4.03
C THR A 114 7.02 5.99 -4.64
N ILE A 115 7.72 5.51 -5.67
CA ILE A 115 7.46 4.16 -6.18
C ILE A 115 7.95 3.14 -5.16
N HIS A 116 7.09 2.18 -4.80
CA HIS A 116 7.44 1.16 -3.81
C HIS A 116 6.65 -0.13 -4.00
N ARG A 117 7.16 -1.21 -3.40
CA ARG A 117 6.57 -2.56 -3.37
C ARG A 117 7.09 -3.30 -2.16
N MET A 118 6.25 -4.13 -1.53
CA MET A 118 6.67 -5.09 -0.51
C MET A 118 6.64 -6.51 -1.06
N VAL A 119 7.59 -7.32 -0.64
CA VAL A 119 7.70 -8.75 -0.93
C VAL A 119 7.72 -9.51 0.39
N ALA A 120 6.88 -10.53 0.53
CA ALA A 120 6.83 -11.37 1.72
C ALA A 120 7.64 -12.66 1.54
N HIS A 121 8.65 -12.87 2.38
CA HIS A 121 9.34 -14.16 2.50
C HIS A 121 8.56 -15.07 3.43
N ASP A 122 8.07 -14.53 4.55
CA ASP A 122 7.10 -15.13 5.45
C ASP A 122 5.78 -14.34 5.38
N ASP A 123 4.71 -14.81 6.01
CA ASP A 123 3.52 -13.99 6.21
C ASP A 123 3.91 -12.72 6.98
N LEU A 124 3.69 -11.56 6.36
CA LEU A 124 3.91 -10.27 7.00
C LEU A 124 2.62 -9.78 7.66
N HIS A 125 2.71 -9.40 8.93
CA HIS A 125 1.64 -8.72 9.66
C HIS A 125 2.12 -7.32 10.00
N TYR A 126 1.41 -6.31 9.53
CA TYR A 126 1.82 -4.91 9.73
C TYR A 126 0.65 -3.96 9.88
N THR A 127 0.91 -2.84 10.53
CA THR A 127 -0.02 -1.72 10.66
C THR A 127 0.35 -0.63 9.67
N GLU A 128 -0.63 -0.09 8.97
CA GLU A 128 -0.49 1.08 8.10
C GLU A 128 -1.31 2.23 8.66
N ALA A 129 -0.67 3.36 8.88
CA ALA A 129 -1.32 4.64 9.11
C ALA A 129 -1.11 5.52 7.88
N SER A 130 -2.16 6.11 7.36
CA SER A 130 -2.07 6.93 6.15
C SER A 130 -3.03 8.12 6.18
N THR A 131 -2.81 9.04 5.26
CA THR A 131 -3.82 10.03 4.88
C THR A 131 -4.98 9.34 4.15
N THR A 132 -6.08 10.05 3.92
CA THR A 132 -7.38 9.44 3.56
C THR A 132 -7.63 9.28 2.06
N GLN A 133 -6.63 9.49 1.22
CA GLN A 133 -6.72 9.27 -0.24
C GLN A 133 -6.60 7.76 -0.56
N LEU A 134 -7.60 6.98 -0.17
CA LEU A 134 -7.53 5.51 -0.19
C LEU A 134 -7.58 4.90 -1.59
N ASP A 135 -8.14 5.63 -2.56
CA ASP A 135 -8.24 5.21 -3.96
C ASP A 135 -7.07 5.73 -4.82
N ASP A 136 -6.15 6.48 -4.23
CA ASP A 136 -4.98 7.06 -4.88
C ASP A 136 -3.87 6.02 -5.02
N VAL A 137 -4.02 5.14 -6.00
CA VAL A 137 -3.03 4.10 -6.32
C VAL A 137 -2.81 4.07 -7.82
N ILE A 138 -1.57 4.35 -8.25
CA ILE A 138 -1.10 4.14 -9.61
C ILE A 138 -0.23 2.89 -9.61
N ARG A 139 -0.66 1.84 -10.32
CA ARG A 139 0.06 0.57 -10.41
C ARG A 139 0.90 0.54 -11.67
N LEU A 140 2.22 0.52 -11.51
CA LEU A 140 3.18 0.42 -12.60
C LEU A 140 3.37 -1.04 -13.04
N GLU A 141 3.21 -1.97 -12.11
CA GLU A 141 3.24 -3.41 -12.33
C GLU A 141 2.37 -4.09 -11.27
N ASP A 142 1.54 -5.01 -11.69
CA ASP A 142 0.68 -5.76 -10.79
C ASP A 142 0.55 -7.22 -11.24
N SER A 143 0.91 -8.17 -10.38
CA SER A 143 0.85 -9.61 -10.66
C SER A 143 -0.57 -10.14 -10.90
N ALA A 144 -1.59 -9.43 -10.42
CA ALA A 144 -3.01 -9.74 -10.62
C ALA A 144 -3.65 -8.91 -11.76
N ASN A 145 -2.85 -8.14 -12.52
CA ASN A 145 -3.28 -7.29 -13.64
C ASN A 145 -4.40 -6.30 -13.27
N ARG A 146 -4.40 -5.79 -12.04
CA ARG A 146 -5.36 -4.77 -11.59
C ARG A 146 -5.02 -3.42 -12.22
N GLY A 147 -6.06 -2.63 -12.52
CA GLY A 147 -5.91 -1.25 -12.96
C GLY A 147 -5.55 -0.29 -11.83
N HIS A 148 -5.52 0.99 -12.13
CA HIS A 148 -5.31 2.04 -11.13
C HIS A 148 -6.53 2.22 -10.22
N GLY A 149 -6.29 2.77 -9.03
CA GLY A 149 -7.34 3.15 -8.09
C GLY A 149 -8.01 1.97 -7.39
N ARG A 150 -9.23 2.21 -6.93
CA ARG A 150 -10.07 1.23 -6.24
C ARG A 150 -10.45 0.09 -7.17
N ILE A 151 -10.42 -1.11 -6.64
CA ILE A 151 -10.92 -2.32 -7.33
C ILE A 151 -12.22 -2.73 -6.65
N ASP A 152 -13.35 -2.39 -7.25
CA ASP A 152 -14.68 -2.56 -6.65
C ASP A 152 -14.97 -4.01 -6.28
N SER A 153 -14.59 -4.97 -7.12
CA SER A 153 -14.80 -6.41 -6.85
C SER A 153 -14.11 -6.91 -5.58
N GLU A 154 -13.03 -6.27 -5.12
CA GLU A 154 -12.36 -6.62 -3.85
C GLU A 154 -13.17 -6.15 -2.64
N HIS A 155 -13.94 -5.07 -2.77
CA HIS A 155 -14.74 -4.48 -1.71
C HIS A 155 -16.15 -5.09 -1.59
N GLU A 156 -16.61 -5.81 -2.61
CA GLU A 156 -17.92 -6.46 -2.65
C GLU A 156 -17.91 -7.86 -2.01
N GLN A 157 -16.74 -8.41 -1.70
CA GLN A 157 -16.60 -9.72 -1.06
C GLN A 157 -16.88 -9.59 0.44
N HIS A 158 -17.98 -10.14 0.87
CA HIS A 158 -18.40 -10.19 2.27
C HIS A 158 -18.12 -11.56 2.88
#